data_78aa1bd132e648ab3d1d2b52c9780c30
#
_entry.id   78aa1bd132e648ab3d1d2b52c9780c30
#
_cell.length_a   1.000
_cell.length_b   1.000
_cell.length_c   1.000
_cell.angle_alpha   90.00
_cell.angle_beta   90.00
_cell.angle_gamma   90.00
#
_symmetry.space_group_name_H-M   'P 1'
#
loop_
_entity.id
_entity.type
_entity.pdbx_description
1 polymer ?
#
loop_
_entity_poly.entity_id
_entity_poly.type
_entity_poly.pdbx_seq_one_letter_code
_entity_poly.pdbx_strand_id
1 'polypeptide(L)'
;MDAMTFDKLERALMNADRAARQFAKSEDNGTCNFDTPVIRIKATEKQMASLDYRVVKVGEKGWKDCWFVFIPLMGQGKRRTRMAEAAARSLIADGFEAGVYYQMD
;
A
#
# COMPACT_ATOMS: atom_id res chain seq x y z
N MET A 1 18.00 5.12 1.75
CA MET A 1 17.45 4.87 0.39
C MET A 1 18.07 5.88 -0.56
N ASP A 2 18.62 5.40 -1.67
CA ASP A 2 19.22 6.29 -2.65
C ASP A 2 18.17 6.84 -3.65
N ALA A 3 18.60 7.79 -4.49
CA ALA A 3 17.70 8.46 -5.42
C ALA A 3 17.10 7.50 -6.45
N MET A 4 17.86 6.50 -6.90
CA MET A 4 17.39 5.51 -7.86
C MET A 4 16.27 4.65 -7.25
N THR A 5 16.48 4.19 -6.03
CA THR A 5 15.48 3.41 -5.31
C THR A 5 14.22 4.24 -5.03
N PHE A 6 14.39 5.50 -4.68
CA PHE A 6 13.28 6.43 -4.48
C PHE A 6 12.43 6.57 -5.74
N ASP A 7 13.06 6.77 -6.89
CA ASP A 7 12.35 6.89 -8.17
C ASP A 7 11.60 5.60 -8.53
N LYS A 8 12.22 4.45 -8.27
CA LYS A 8 11.58 3.16 -8.48
C LYS A 8 10.37 3.00 -7.57
N LEU A 9 10.49 3.42 -6.31
CA LEU A 9 9.40 3.35 -5.35
C LEU A 9 8.23 4.23 -5.80
N GLU A 10 8.49 5.45 -6.23
CA GLU A 10 7.42 6.34 -6.72
C GLU A 10 6.67 5.72 -7.89
N ARG A 11 7.38 5.14 -8.85
CA ARG A 11 6.76 4.45 -9.98
C ARG A 11 5.97 3.23 -9.55
N ALA A 12 6.53 2.47 -8.61
CA ALA A 12 5.85 1.29 -8.09
C ALA A 12 4.55 1.65 -7.37
N LEU A 13 4.54 2.77 -6.64
CA LEU A 13 3.33 3.25 -5.98
C LEU A 13 2.28 3.71 -6.99
N MET A 14 2.68 4.36 -8.07
CA MET A 14 1.77 4.72 -9.16
C MET A 14 1.18 3.47 -9.81
N ASN A 15 1.98 2.46 -10.04
CA ASN A 15 1.53 1.19 -10.61
C ASN A 15 0.56 0.48 -9.65
N ALA A 16 0.84 0.52 -8.36
CA ALA A 16 -0.01 -0.07 -7.33
C ALA A 16 -1.37 0.63 -7.28
N ASP A 17 -1.38 1.95 -7.35
CA ASP A 17 -2.61 2.74 -7.41
C ASP A 17 -3.44 2.35 -8.64
N ARG A 18 -2.80 2.27 -9.80
CA ARG A 18 -3.47 1.86 -11.04
C ARG A 18 -4.05 0.45 -10.93
N ALA A 19 -3.29 -0.48 -10.38
CA ALA A 19 -3.76 -1.85 -10.17
C ALA A 19 -4.97 -1.91 -9.23
N ALA A 20 -4.92 -1.14 -8.13
CA ALA A 20 -6.03 -1.08 -7.19
C ALA A 20 -7.29 -0.50 -7.83
N ARG A 21 -7.15 0.53 -8.65
CA ARG A 21 -8.28 1.21 -9.31
C ARG A 21 -9.07 0.32 -10.24
N GLN A 22 -8.51 -0.78 -10.72
CA GLN A 22 -9.24 -1.75 -11.52
C GLN A 22 -10.42 -2.35 -10.75
N PHE A 23 -10.37 -2.31 -9.42
CA PHE A 23 -11.43 -2.82 -8.55
C PHE A 23 -12.30 -1.71 -7.95
N ALA A 24 -12.12 -0.46 -8.37
CA ALA A 24 -12.83 0.69 -7.79
C ALA A 24 -14.34 0.63 -7.96
N LYS A 25 -14.82 -0.10 -8.97
CA LYS A 25 -16.25 -0.28 -9.24
C LYS A 25 -16.76 -1.65 -8.79
N SER A 26 -15.92 -2.44 -8.11
CA SER A 26 -16.37 -3.71 -7.58
C SER A 26 -17.30 -3.50 -6.39
N GLU A 27 -18.01 -4.57 -6.00
CA GLU A 27 -18.90 -4.50 -4.85
C GLU A 27 -18.12 -4.18 -3.58
N ASP A 28 -18.66 -3.26 -2.77
CA ASP A 28 -18.10 -2.88 -1.48
C ASP A 28 -18.88 -3.48 -0.32
N ASN A 29 -19.60 -4.56 -0.57
CA ASN A 29 -20.36 -5.28 0.45
C ASN A 29 -19.43 -6.11 1.34
N GLY A 30 -20.00 -6.71 2.37
CA GLY A 30 -19.27 -7.47 3.36
C GLY A 30 -18.95 -6.63 4.60
N THR A 31 -18.19 -7.21 5.51
CA THR A 31 -17.81 -6.53 6.75
C THR A 31 -16.84 -5.39 6.45
N CYS A 32 -17.11 -4.22 7.02
CA CYS A 32 -16.20 -3.10 6.94
C CYS A 32 -14.82 -3.49 7.49
N ASN A 33 -13.77 -3.00 6.85
CA ASN A 33 -12.41 -3.30 7.27
C ASN A 33 -11.48 -2.11 6.99
N PHE A 34 -10.28 -2.21 7.53
CA PHE A 34 -9.21 -1.24 7.30
C PHE A 34 -8.01 -1.89 6.60
N ASP A 35 -8.27 -2.94 5.80
CA ASP A 35 -7.22 -3.61 5.05
C ASP A 35 -6.41 -2.61 4.25
N THR A 36 -5.10 -2.65 4.40
CA THR A 36 -4.20 -1.64 3.83
C THR A 36 -2.95 -2.32 3.28
N PRO A 37 -2.51 -1.95 2.08
CA PRO A 37 -1.24 -2.47 1.58
C PRO A 37 -0.09 -1.98 2.45
N VAL A 38 0.90 -2.84 2.62
CA VAL A 38 2.11 -2.54 3.40
C VAL A 38 3.32 -2.84 2.52
N ILE A 39 4.29 -1.95 2.54
CA ILE A 39 5.58 -2.16 1.90
C ILE A 39 6.66 -2.22 2.98
N ARG A 40 7.62 -3.12 2.81
CA ARG A 40 8.79 -3.18 3.69
C ARG A 40 9.99 -2.58 2.98
N ILE A 41 10.48 -1.48 3.52
CA ILE A 41 11.66 -0.82 2.98
C ILE A 41 12.33 0.00 4.08
N LYS A 42 13.65 -0.06 4.13
CA LYS A 42 14.40 0.73 5.09
C LYS A 42 14.52 2.16 4.58
N ALA A 43 13.85 3.06 5.25
CA ALA A 43 13.80 4.48 4.87
C ALA A 43 13.54 5.34 6.10
N THR A 44 13.82 6.62 5.99
CA THR A 44 13.47 7.58 7.03
C THR A 44 12.07 8.14 6.80
N GLU A 45 11.45 8.64 7.86
CA GLU A 45 10.14 9.30 7.74
C GLU A 45 10.21 10.51 6.81
N LYS A 46 11.33 11.24 6.84
CA LYS A 46 11.55 12.39 5.95
C LYS A 46 11.55 11.97 4.48
N GLN A 47 12.23 10.86 4.15
CA GLN A 47 12.23 10.34 2.79
C GLN A 47 10.82 9.95 2.35
N MET A 48 10.12 9.21 3.20
CA MET A 48 8.77 8.75 2.88
C MET A 48 7.76 9.89 2.79
N ALA A 49 7.94 10.94 3.57
CA ALA A 49 7.07 12.12 3.52
C ALA A 49 7.18 12.89 2.20
N SER A 50 8.28 12.72 1.45
CA SER A 50 8.47 13.39 0.17
C SER A 50 7.87 12.63 -1.02
N LEU A 51 7.30 11.45 -0.79
CA LEU A 51 6.58 10.70 -1.83
C LEU A 51 5.25 11.38 -2.16
N ASP A 52 4.76 11.16 -3.37
CA ASP A 52 3.46 11.68 -3.80
C ASP A 52 2.29 10.95 -3.11
N TYR A 53 2.52 9.75 -2.61
CA TYR A 53 1.52 8.98 -1.88
C TYR A 53 1.78 9.08 -0.38
N ARG A 54 0.70 9.08 0.38
CA ARG A 54 0.81 9.05 1.83
C ARG A 54 1.23 7.66 2.28
N VAL A 55 2.34 7.58 2.99
CA VAL A 55 2.80 6.36 3.64
C VAL A 55 3.04 6.65 5.12
N VAL A 56 2.68 5.71 5.98
CA VAL A 56 2.77 5.87 7.42
C VAL A 56 3.44 4.63 8.01
N LYS A 57 4.41 4.84 8.87
CA LYS A 57 5.14 3.72 9.49
C LYS A 57 4.20 2.87 10.35
N VAL A 58 4.32 1.55 10.19
CA VAL A 58 3.59 0.61 11.05
C VAL A 58 4.29 0.58 12.40
N GLY A 59 3.56 0.92 13.47
CA GLY A 59 4.13 1.02 14.80
C GLY A 59 4.11 -0.27 15.61
N GLU A 60 3.57 -1.34 15.08
CA GLU A 60 3.41 -2.59 15.81
C GLU A 60 4.67 -3.44 15.78
N LYS A 61 4.89 -4.19 16.87
CA LYS A 61 5.97 -5.14 16.97
C LYS A 61 5.83 -6.21 15.89
N GLY A 62 6.94 -6.58 15.26
CA GLY A 62 6.95 -7.55 14.17
C GLY A 62 6.85 -6.94 12.78
N TRP A 63 6.61 -5.64 12.69
CA TRP A 63 6.46 -4.93 11.43
C TRP A 63 7.61 -3.95 11.19
N LYS A 64 8.82 -4.37 11.51
CA LYS A 64 10.01 -3.51 11.34
C LYS A 64 10.15 -3.09 9.88
N ASP A 65 10.46 -1.83 9.67
CA ASP A 65 10.66 -1.20 8.35
C ASP A 65 9.44 -1.30 7.43
N CYS A 66 8.26 -1.52 8.00
CA CYS A 66 7.02 -1.60 7.23
C CYS A 66 6.25 -0.27 7.26
N TRP A 67 5.62 0.03 6.15
CA TRP A 67 4.89 1.28 5.94
C TRP A 67 3.53 0.99 5.33
N PHE A 68 2.48 1.53 5.93
CA PHE A 68 1.15 1.54 5.31
C PHE A 68 1.18 2.41 4.07
N VAL A 69 0.61 1.92 2.98
CA VAL A 69 0.45 2.68 1.74
C VAL A 69 -1.01 3.04 1.59
N PHE A 70 -1.31 4.33 1.53
CA PHE A 70 -2.69 4.79 1.39
C PHE A 70 -2.99 5.08 -0.08
N ILE A 71 -3.82 4.21 -0.66
CA ILE A 71 -4.29 4.37 -2.04
C ILE A 71 -5.57 5.19 -2.00
N PRO A 72 -5.71 6.25 -2.79
CA PRO A 72 -6.95 7.02 -2.84
C PRO A 72 -8.14 6.17 -3.27
N LEU A 73 -9.32 6.45 -2.74
CA LEU A 73 -10.58 5.86 -3.15
C LEU A 73 -10.72 4.36 -2.87
N MET A 74 -10.07 3.87 -1.81
CA MET A 74 -10.11 2.43 -1.51
C MET A 74 -11.50 1.90 -1.16
N GLY A 75 -12.45 2.61 -0.75
CA GLY A 75 -13.77 2.08 -0.41
C GLY A 75 -13.78 1.22 0.84
N GLN A 76 -14.79 0.35 0.96
CA GLN A 76 -15.05 -0.47 2.14
C GLN A 76 -15.28 -1.94 1.76
N GLY A 77 -15.29 -2.81 2.76
CA GLY A 77 -15.65 -4.21 2.59
C GLY A 77 -14.76 -4.93 1.57
N LYS A 78 -15.39 -5.74 0.74
CA LYS A 78 -14.67 -6.54 -0.26
C LYS A 78 -13.90 -5.70 -1.26
N ARG A 79 -14.40 -4.52 -1.62
CA ARG A 79 -13.68 -3.61 -2.52
C ARG A 79 -12.35 -3.21 -1.91
N ARG A 80 -12.36 -2.81 -0.66
CA ARG A 80 -11.14 -2.39 0.02
C ARG A 80 -10.11 -3.51 0.08
N THR A 81 -10.54 -4.71 0.42
CA THR A 81 -9.67 -5.89 0.46
C THR A 81 -9.06 -6.17 -0.90
N ARG A 82 -9.87 -6.18 -1.97
CA ARG A 82 -9.41 -6.43 -3.33
C ARG A 82 -8.43 -5.37 -3.81
N MET A 83 -8.70 -4.11 -3.49
CA MET A 83 -7.81 -3.02 -3.87
C MET A 83 -6.48 -3.11 -3.12
N ALA A 84 -6.50 -3.40 -1.83
CA ALA A 84 -5.29 -3.58 -1.04
C ALA A 84 -4.45 -4.74 -1.56
N GLU A 85 -5.08 -5.88 -1.86
CA GLU A 85 -4.37 -7.04 -2.40
C GLU A 85 -3.79 -6.78 -3.79
N ALA A 86 -4.53 -6.10 -4.65
CA ALA A 86 -4.04 -5.74 -5.97
C ALA A 86 -2.84 -4.80 -5.89
N ALA A 87 -2.89 -3.81 -5.00
CA ALA A 87 -1.77 -2.91 -4.78
C ALA A 87 -0.54 -3.66 -4.29
N ALA A 88 -0.71 -4.56 -3.33
CA ALA A 88 0.40 -5.36 -2.79
C ALA A 88 1.03 -6.25 -3.88
N ARG A 89 0.22 -6.92 -4.70
CA ARG A 89 0.73 -7.74 -5.80
C ARG A 89 1.52 -6.90 -6.80
N SER A 90 1.06 -5.70 -7.09
CA SER A 90 1.75 -4.78 -8.00
C SER A 90 3.11 -4.38 -7.44
N LEU A 91 3.18 -4.06 -6.14
CA LEU A 91 4.44 -3.71 -5.49
C LEU A 91 5.43 -4.88 -5.51
N ILE A 92 4.95 -6.11 -5.28
CA ILE A 92 5.78 -7.31 -5.35
C ILE A 92 6.32 -7.50 -6.78
N ALA A 93 5.47 -7.32 -7.78
CA ALA A 93 5.86 -7.45 -9.18
C ALA A 93 6.95 -6.44 -9.57
N ASP A 94 6.96 -5.27 -8.93
CA ASP A 94 7.97 -4.25 -9.16
C ASP A 94 9.23 -4.43 -8.29
N GLY A 95 9.34 -5.55 -7.58
CA GLY A 95 10.55 -5.93 -6.87
C GLY A 95 10.61 -5.53 -5.41
N PHE A 96 9.52 -5.08 -4.82
CA PHE A 96 9.46 -4.70 -3.41
C PHE A 96 8.88 -5.81 -2.56
N GLU A 97 9.27 -5.87 -1.29
CA GLU A 97 8.57 -6.68 -0.31
C GLU A 97 7.28 -5.97 0.06
N ALA A 98 6.16 -6.64 -0.08
CA ALA A 98 4.86 -6.04 0.20
C ALA A 98 3.86 -7.11 0.61
N GLY A 99 2.78 -6.66 1.21
CA GLY A 99 1.69 -7.51 1.65
C GLY A 99 0.50 -6.67 2.03
N VAL A 100 -0.43 -7.28 2.73
CA VAL A 100 -1.62 -6.58 3.22
C VAL A 100 -1.69 -6.73 4.72
N TYR A 101 -1.91 -5.62 5.40
CA TYR A 101 -2.27 -5.61 6.81
C TYR A 101 -3.79 -5.72 6.88
N TYR A 102 -4.27 -6.90 7.23
CA TYR A 102 -5.70 -7.17 7.33
C TYR A 102 -6.21 -6.71 8.69
N GLN A 103 -7.20 -5.84 8.68
CA GLN A 103 -7.76 -5.29 9.90
C GLN A 103 -9.25 -5.15 9.78
N MET A 104 -9.99 -5.89 10.60
CA MET A 104 -11.44 -5.74 10.70
C MET A 104 -11.78 -4.49 11.51
N ASP A 105 -12.87 -3.87 11.11
CA ASP A 105 -13.44 -2.74 11.83
C ASP A 105 -14.00 -3.16 13.20
#